data_7ac615eafce44146a292381fd1bd9edb
#
_entry.id   7ac615eafce44146a292381fd1bd9edb
#
_cell.length_a   1.000
_cell.length_b   1.000
_cell.length_c   1.000
_cell.angle_alpha   90.00
_cell.angle_beta   90.00
_cell.angle_gamma   90.00
#
_symmetry.space_group_name_H-M   'P 1'
#
loop_
_entity.id
_entity.type
_entity.pdbx_description
1 polymer ?
#
loop_
_entity_poly.entity_id
_entity_poly.type
_entity_poly.pdbx_seq_one_letter_code
_entity_poly.pdbx_strand_id
1 'polypeptide(L)'
;MKTENSNFTFIIITNDNINQYEKLRKIFAKYKIQTLRNHGEAPDRKKMFYNLFDGIISSASHSDSDYFVVMLSGKEIIGFASMSTAASDVVSIPYNYGTVNNFYISPKHRLKGYGRILNSYIEKIFIDNGTTTVLLYPDPIHGIPFWKAMDYCDTGINQGWGHYLVYCKHLKRNEHTAEIDNAISQLVKPTDLISINPYNKPQIKEVYGVWKEYCKTTNRKSHKKDVKNMAWNARKNRAISFKALYYQGRIIGLTYNADDIIYYVLSEYRREDII
;
A
#
# COMPACT_ATOMS: atom_id res chain seq x y z
N MET A 1 -23.32 -9.00 -25.39
CA MET A 1 -23.19 -9.75 -24.14
C MET A 1 -23.93 -8.98 -23.06
N LYS A 2 -25.01 -9.51 -22.52
CA LYS A 2 -25.74 -8.91 -21.40
C LYS A 2 -24.86 -9.05 -20.18
N THR A 3 -24.39 -7.93 -19.61
CA THR A 3 -23.82 -7.88 -18.29
C THR A 3 -24.93 -8.19 -17.31
N GLU A 4 -24.94 -9.41 -16.79
CA GLU A 4 -25.86 -9.83 -15.74
C GLU A 4 -25.64 -8.94 -14.50
N ASN A 5 -26.70 -8.22 -14.16
CA ASN A 5 -27.10 -7.72 -12.85
C ASN A 5 -26.04 -7.75 -11.75
N SER A 6 -25.24 -6.72 -11.67
CA SER A 6 -24.65 -6.37 -10.38
C SER A 6 -25.73 -5.66 -9.56
N ASN A 7 -26.24 -6.31 -8.50
CA ASN A 7 -27.11 -5.71 -7.49
C ASN A 7 -26.44 -4.56 -6.71
N PHE A 8 -25.48 -3.87 -7.31
CA PHE A 8 -24.68 -2.83 -6.70
C PHE A 8 -24.97 -1.47 -7.32
N THR A 9 -25.08 -0.49 -6.46
CA THR A 9 -25.14 0.92 -6.84
C THR A 9 -23.82 1.59 -6.46
N PHE A 10 -23.25 2.34 -7.40
CA PHE A 10 -22.07 3.17 -7.15
C PHE A 10 -22.48 4.63 -7.05
N ILE A 11 -21.97 5.30 -6.02
CA ILE A 11 -22.28 6.70 -5.75
C ILE A 11 -20.97 7.45 -5.54
N ILE A 12 -20.83 8.56 -6.25
CA ILE A 12 -19.77 9.53 -5.98
C ILE A 12 -20.26 10.41 -4.83
N ILE A 13 -19.48 10.45 -3.76
CA ILE A 13 -19.78 11.25 -2.56
C ILE A 13 -19.18 12.63 -2.69
N THR A 14 -19.99 13.64 -2.44
CA THR A 14 -19.66 15.06 -2.42
C THR A 14 -20.26 15.70 -1.16
N ASN A 15 -19.95 16.96 -0.92
CA ASN A 15 -20.56 17.73 0.19
C ASN A 15 -22.08 17.75 0.14
N ASP A 16 -22.67 17.67 -1.07
CA ASP A 16 -24.12 17.78 -1.26
C ASP A 16 -24.88 16.52 -0.77
N ASN A 17 -24.22 15.34 -0.82
CA ASN A 17 -24.88 14.07 -0.53
C ASN A 17 -24.30 13.32 0.68
N ILE A 18 -23.19 13.77 1.27
CA ILE A 18 -22.50 13.05 2.37
C ILE A 18 -23.39 12.82 3.59
N ASN A 19 -24.32 13.73 3.86
CA ASN A 19 -25.24 13.63 5.01
C ASN A 19 -26.14 12.40 4.94
N GLN A 20 -26.37 11.83 3.73
CA GLN A 20 -27.13 10.60 3.55
C GLN A 20 -26.33 9.35 3.97
N TYR A 21 -25.02 9.50 4.23
CA TYR A 21 -24.07 8.43 4.50
C TYR A 21 -23.29 8.62 5.81
N GLU A 22 -23.94 9.08 6.88
CA GLU A 22 -23.32 9.38 8.19
C GLU A 22 -22.41 8.27 8.74
N LYS A 23 -22.75 7.00 8.46
CA LYS A 23 -21.96 5.85 8.90
C LYS A 23 -20.58 5.77 8.21
N LEU A 24 -20.45 6.39 7.04
CA LEU A 24 -19.25 6.30 6.20
C LEU A 24 -18.02 6.85 6.92
N ARG A 25 -18.15 8.00 7.58
CA ARG A 25 -17.09 8.64 8.37
C ARG A 25 -16.53 7.71 9.47
N LYS A 26 -17.42 6.97 10.14
CA LYS A 26 -17.02 6.00 11.19
C LYS A 26 -16.33 4.77 10.58
N ILE A 27 -16.83 4.29 9.42
CA ILE A 27 -16.24 3.16 8.70
C ILE A 27 -14.86 3.54 8.19
N PHE A 28 -14.70 4.73 7.59
CA PHE A 28 -13.43 5.25 7.12
C PHE A 28 -12.39 5.36 8.24
N ALA A 29 -12.76 5.92 9.39
CA ALA A 29 -11.84 6.03 10.53
C ALA A 29 -11.36 4.65 11.03
N LYS A 30 -12.24 3.66 11.11
CA LYS A 30 -11.87 2.28 11.47
C LYS A 30 -10.92 1.65 10.44
N TYR A 31 -11.20 1.86 9.17
CA TYR A 31 -10.34 1.42 8.07
C TYR A 31 -8.94 2.03 8.18
N LYS A 32 -8.83 3.36 8.33
CA LYS A 32 -7.51 4.04 8.44
C LYS A 32 -6.72 3.56 9.65
N ILE A 33 -7.37 3.37 10.80
CA ILE A 33 -6.73 2.80 12.00
C ILE A 33 -6.15 1.41 11.69
N GLN A 34 -6.90 0.57 10.99
CA GLN A 34 -6.43 -0.77 10.64
C GLN A 34 -5.28 -0.71 9.63
N THR A 35 -5.38 0.12 8.59
CA THR A 35 -4.33 0.30 7.58
C THR A 35 -3.02 0.77 8.22
N LEU A 36 -3.06 1.80 9.06
CA LEU A 36 -1.86 2.29 9.76
C LEU A 36 -1.24 1.23 10.66
N ARG A 37 -2.06 0.44 11.36
CA ARG A 37 -1.56 -0.71 12.14
C ARG A 37 -0.86 -1.74 11.26
N ASN A 38 -1.39 -2.00 10.07
CA ASN A 38 -0.78 -2.92 9.11
C ASN A 38 0.59 -2.40 8.63
N HIS A 39 0.73 -1.08 8.48
CA HIS A 39 2.01 -0.42 8.18
C HIS A 39 2.92 -0.24 9.41
N GLY A 40 2.49 -0.68 10.59
CA GLY A 40 3.29 -0.60 11.80
C GLY A 40 3.21 0.74 12.53
N GLU A 41 2.30 1.60 12.15
CA GLU A 41 2.06 2.86 12.82
C GLU A 41 1.07 2.71 14.00
N ALA A 42 1.21 3.55 15.04
CA ALA A 42 0.29 3.58 16.16
C ALA A 42 -0.68 4.76 15.99
N PRO A 43 -1.92 4.51 15.58
CA PRO A 43 -2.90 5.58 15.44
C PRO A 43 -3.47 5.97 16.81
N ASP A 44 -3.09 7.13 17.32
CA ASP A 44 -3.56 7.63 18.62
C ASP A 44 -4.88 8.38 18.55
N ARG A 45 -5.26 8.90 17.37
CA ARG A 45 -6.26 9.98 17.29
C ARG A 45 -7.33 9.69 16.24
N LYS A 46 -8.42 9.07 16.69
CA LYS A 46 -9.61 8.83 15.86
C LYS A 46 -10.18 10.12 15.23
N LYS A 47 -10.10 11.25 15.95
CA LYS A 47 -10.55 12.56 15.48
C LYS A 47 -9.78 13.03 14.23
N MET A 48 -8.50 12.70 14.14
CA MET A 48 -7.67 13.01 12.95
C MET A 48 -8.24 12.38 11.68
N PHE A 49 -8.76 11.15 11.77
CA PHE A 49 -9.33 10.46 10.61
C PHE A 49 -10.70 10.98 10.21
N TYR A 50 -11.44 11.59 11.12
CA TYR A 50 -12.66 12.31 10.78
C TYR A 50 -12.34 13.57 9.98
N ASN A 51 -11.34 14.35 10.40
CA ASN A 51 -10.90 15.55 9.67
C ASN A 51 -10.30 15.18 8.30
N LEU A 52 -9.52 14.08 8.24
CA LEU A 52 -8.99 13.56 6.97
C LEU A 52 -10.13 13.16 6.02
N PHE A 53 -11.15 12.47 6.52
CA PHE A 53 -12.33 12.10 5.73
C PHE A 53 -13.03 13.34 5.18
N ASP A 54 -13.29 14.33 6.04
CA ASP A 54 -13.95 15.57 5.63
C ASP A 54 -13.13 16.33 4.57
N GLY A 55 -11.80 16.36 4.72
CA GLY A 55 -10.89 16.92 3.72
C GLY A 55 -10.96 16.19 2.36
N ILE A 56 -11.00 14.85 2.37
CA ILE A 56 -11.13 14.06 1.14
C ILE A 56 -12.47 14.34 0.45
N ILE A 57 -13.57 14.43 1.20
CA ILE A 57 -14.87 14.74 0.63
C ILE A 57 -14.92 16.16 0.08
N SER A 58 -14.31 17.13 0.79
CA SER A 58 -14.17 18.50 0.30
C SER A 58 -13.36 18.55 -1.00
N SER A 59 -12.23 17.82 -1.08
CA SER A 59 -11.45 17.72 -2.32
C SER A 59 -12.29 17.16 -3.46
N ALA A 60 -12.93 16.02 -3.25
CA ALA A 60 -13.81 15.37 -4.24
C ALA A 60 -15.01 16.24 -4.67
N SER A 61 -15.36 17.28 -3.89
CA SER A 61 -16.46 18.19 -4.21
C SER A 61 -16.02 19.40 -5.03
N HIS A 62 -14.71 19.72 -5.06
CA HIS A 62 -14.18 20.93 -5.68
C HIS A 62 -13.12 20.64 -6.76
N SER A 63 -12.74 19.39 -6.93
CA SER A 63 -11.74 18.95 -7.90
C SER A 63 -12.39 18.11 -8.99
N ASP A 64 -12.05 18.36 -10.23
CA ASP A 64 -12.49 17.55 -11.37
C ASP A 64 -11.71 16.23 -11.46
N SER A 65 -10.64 16.08 -10.70
CA SER A 65 -9.77 14.88 -10.72
C SER A 65 -9.93 13.97 -9.51
N ASP A 66 -10.49 14.45 -8.39
CA ASP A 66 -10.61 13.69 -7.16
C ASP A 66 -11.99 13.08 -6.98
N TYR A 67 -12.04 11.82 -6.59
CA TYR A 67 -13.29 11.09 -6.43
C TYR A 67 -13.33 10.32 -5.11
N PHE A 68 -14.49 10.30 -4.47
CA PHE A 68 -14.81 9.37 -3.42
C PHE A 68 -16.01 8.51 -3.83
N VAL A 69 -15.75 7.25 -4.15
CA VAL A 69 -16.75 6.30 -4.66
C VAL A 69 -17.21 5.38 -3.54
N VAL A 70 -18.51 5.20 -3.37
CA VAL A 70 -19.12 4.22 -2.47
C VAL A 70 -19.87 3.17 -3.27
N MET A 71 -19.63 1.91 -2.94
CA MET A 71 -20.35 0.74 -3.47
C MET A 71 -21.39 0.29 -2.46
N LEU A 72 -22.64 0.24 -2.88
CA LEU A 72 -23.79 -0.19 -2.09
C LEU A 72 -24.40 -1.49 -2.62
N SER A 73 -24.97 -2.30 -1.72
CA SER A 73 -25.96 -3.33 -2.02
C SER A 73 -27.25 -2.96 -1.26
N GLY A 74 -28.27 -2.50 -1.99
CA GLY A 74 -29.41 -1.83 -1.38
C GLY A 74 -28.97 -0.61 -0.56
N LYS A 75 -29.24 -0.61 0.75
CA LYS A 75 -28.80 0.46 1.68
C LYS A 75 -27.49 0.16 2.41
N GLU A 76 -26.90 -0.99 2.15
CA GLU A 76 -25.70 -1.42 2.85
C GLU A 76 -24.43 -0.94 2.11
N ILE A 77 -23.50 -0.30 2.87
CA ILE A 77 -22.17 0.06 2.35
C ILE A 77 -21.31 -1.21 2.29
N ILE A 78 -21.01 -1.65 1.08
CA ILE A 78 -20.15 -2.81 0.79
C ILE A 78 -18.69 -2.43 0.82
N GLY A 79 -18.35 -1.27 0.25
CA GLY A 79 -16.99 -0.77 0.17
C GLY A 79 -16.93 0.66 -0.32
N PHE A 80 -15.72 1.20 -0.38
CA PHE A 80 -15.45 2.53 -0.95
C PHE A 80 -14.03 2.60 -1.50
N ALA A 81 -13.80 3.59 -2.37
CA ALA A 81 -12.49 4.01 -2.83
C ALA A 81 -12.40 5.53 -2.87
N SER A 82 -11.24 6.10 -2.49
CA SER A 82 -10.88 7.46 -2.87
C SER A 82 -9.72 7.42 -3.83
N MET A 83 -9.77 8.27 -4.84
CA MET A 83 -8.84 8.22 -5.96
C MET A 83 -8.67 9.62 -6.57
N SER A 84 -7.56 9.83 -7.28
CA SER A 84 -7.33 10.97 -8.14
C SER A 84 -6.97 10.51 -9.54
N THR A 85 -7.56 11.14 -10.58
CA THR A 85 -7.28 10.82 -11.99
C THR A 85 -6.07 11.56 -12.54
N ALA A 86 -5.57 12.57 -11.80
CA ALA A 86 -4.39 13.34 -12.14
C ALA A 86 -3.56 13.62 -10.86
N ALA A 87 -2.69 12.69 -10.49
CA ALA A 87 -1.85 12.77 -9.31
C ALA A 87 -0.36 12.84 -9.70
N SER A 88 0.46 13.33 -8.75
CA SER A 88 1.92 13.37 -8.85
C SER A 88 2.61 13.14 -7.50
N ASP A 89 1.87 12.71 -6.47
CA ASP A 89 2.29 12.66 -5.08
C ASP A 89 2.75 11.26 -4.61
N VAL A 90 2.36 10.19 -5.33
CA VAL A 90 2.81 8.82 -5.02
C VAL A 90 4.27 8.63 -5.39
N VAL A 91 4.65 9.08 -6.58
CA VAL A 91 6.03 9.06 -7.10
C VAL A 91 6.35 10.40 -7.71
N SER A 92 7.48 10.99 -7.34
CA SER A 92 7.93 12.27 -7.90
C SER A 92 8.51 12.07 -9.30
N ILE A 93 7.63 12.03 -10.30
CA ILE A 93 7.98 11.97 -11.73
C ILE A 93 7.29 13.13 -12.46
N PRO A 94 7.83 13.58 -13.62
CA PRO A 94 7.30 14.75 -14.35
C PRO A 94 6.01 14.46 -15.14
N TYR A 95 5.29 13.41 -14.80
CA TYR A 95 4.11 12.95 -15.52
C TYR A 95 2.93 12.78 -14.56
N ASN A 96 1.74 13.13 -15.05
CA ASN A 96 0.49 12.84 -14.32
C ASN A 96 0.11 11.38 -14.49
N TYR A 97 -0.39 10.80 -13.40
CA TYR A 97 -0.91 9.43 -13.33
C TYR A 97 -2.13 9.40 -12.41
N GLY A 98 -2.91 8.34 -12.47
CA GLY A 98 -3.98 8.13 -11.50
C GLY A 98 -3.44 7.52 -10.20
N THR A 99 -4.11 7.77 -9.09
CA THR A 99 -3.80 7.10 -7.81
C THR A 99 -5.04 6.62 -7.09
N VAL A 100 -4.93 5.48 -6.39
CA VAL A 100 -5.94 5.00 -5.44
C VAL A 100 -5.40 5.20 -4.03
N ASN A 101 -5.95 6.20 -3.34
CA ASN A 101 -5.47 6.61 -2.01
C ASN A 101 -6.08 5.80 -0.87
N ASN A 102 -7.32 5.34 -1.06
CA ASN A 102 -8.01 4.47 -0.10
C ASN A 102 -8.85 3.47 -0.87
N PHE A 103 -8.82 2.21 -0.42
CA PHE A 103 -9.63 1.14 -0.99
C PHE A 103 -10.09 0.20 0.12
N TYR A 104 -11.38 0.03 0.27
CA TYR A 104 -11.96 -0.74 1.35
C TYR A 104 -13.11 -1.61 0.88
N ILE A 105 -13.08 -2.87 1.30
CA ILE A 105 -14.24 -3.76 1.28
C ILE A 105 -14.51 -4.18 2.73
N SER A 106 -15.77 -4.06 3.15
CA SER A 106 -16.24 -4.49 4.47
C SER A 106 -15.84 -5.94 4.74
N PRO A 107 -15.27 -6.27 5.92
CA PRO A 107 -14.74 -7.62 6.20
C PRO A 107 -15.68 -8.77 5.89
N LYS A 108 -16.97 -8.60 6.16
CA LYS A 108 -18.00 -9.62 5.89
C LYS A 108 -18.30 -9.84 4.38
N HIS A 109 -17.79 -8.94 3.55
CA HIS A 109 -17.97 -8.97 2.09
C HIS A 109 -16.69 -9.29 1.32
N ARG A 110 -15.57 -9.50 2.01
CA ARG A 110 -14.30 -9.90 1.39
C ARG A 110 -14.37 -11.32 0.82
N LEU A 111 -13.46 -11.62 -0.10
CA LEU A 111 -13.33 -12.92 -0.77
C LEU A 111 -14.56 -13.37 -1.58
N LYS A 112 -15.47 -12.43 -1.89
CA LYS A 112 -16.69 -12.66 -2.69
C LYS A 112 -16.62 -11.99 -4.07
N GLY A 113 -15.46 -11.53 -4.50
CA GLY A 113 -15.28 -10.82 -5.78
C GLY A 113 -15.63 -9.32 -5.75
N TYR A 114 -16.19 -8.81 -4.66
CA TYR A 114 -16.65 -7.40 -4.59
C TYR A 114 -15.56 -6.36 -4.73
N GLY A 115 -14.34 -6.68 -4.28
CA GLY A 115 -13.18 -5.82 -4.54
C GLY A 115 -12.88 -5.69 -6.03
N ARG A 116 -12.99 -6.76 -6.80
CA ARG A 116 -12.83 -6.74 -8.26
C ARG A 116 -13.88 -5.86 -8.92
N ILE A 117 -15.14 -5.97 -8.48
CA ILE A 117 -16.25 -5.16 -9.02
C ILE A 117 -16.02 -3.67 -8.76
N LEU A 118 -15.62 -3.29 -7.51
CA LEU A 118 -15.30 -1.91 -7.18
C LEU A 118 -14.07 -1.43 -7.99
N ASN A 119 -13.01 -2.25 -8.11
CA ASN A 119 -11.83 -1.90 -8.89
C ASN A 119 -12.17 -1.66 -10.36
N SER A 120 -12.96 -2.52 -10.98
CA SER A 120 -13.40 -2.33 -12.38
C SER A 120 -14.20 -1.05 -12.58
N TYR A 121 -14.99 -0.65 -11.59
CA TYR A 121 -15.73 0.62 -11.63
C TYR A 121 -14.78 1.83 -11.57
N ILE A 122 -13.82 1.85 -10.66
CA ILE A 122 -12.85 2.96 -10.57
C ILE A 122 -11.91 2.99 -11.77
N GLU A 123 -11.50 1.83 -12.31
CA GLU A 123 -10.70 1.78 -13.54
C GLU A 123 -11.46 2.40 -14.74
N LYS A 124 -12.78 2.20 -14.80
CA LYS A 124 -13.60 2.90 -15.80
C LYS A 124 -13.55 4.41 -15.61
N ILE A 125 -13.64 4.94 -14.39
CA ILE A 125 -13.51 6.39 -14.14
C ILE A 125 -12.14 6.89 -14.60
N PHE A 126 -11.05 6.17 -14.32
CA PHE A 126 -9.72 6.52 -14.81
C PHE A 126 -9.68 6.62 -16.32
N ILE A 127 -10.18 5.60 -17.02
CA ILE A 127 -10.20 5.55 -18.49
C ILE A 127 -11.06 6.67 -19.07
N ASP A 128 -12.24 6.91 -18.51
CA ASP A 128 -13.17 7.96 -18.97
C ASP A 128 -12.55 9.36 -18.79
N ASN A 129 -11.61 9.54 -17.85
CA ASN A 129 -10.84 10.77 -17.63
C ASN A 129 -9.48 10.79 -18.35
N GLY A 130 -9.21 9.84 -19.23
CA GLY A 130 -7.97 9.80 -20.02
C GLY A 130 -6.73 9.32 -19.25
N THR A 131 -6.87 8.83 -18.01
CA THR A 131 -5.76 8.28 -17.23
C THR A 131 -5.31 6.96 -17.83
N THR A 132 -4.03 6.85 -18.15
CA THR A 132 -3.44 5.64 -18.77
C THR A 132 -2.69 4.76 -17.78
N THR A 133 -2.20 5.34 -16.69
CA THR A 133 -1.39 4.66 -15.67
C THR A 133 -1.91 4.99 -14.28
N VAL A 134 -1.96 3.98 -13.42
CA VAL A 134 -2.36 4.13 -12.01
C VAL A 134 -1.24 3.64 -11.10
N LEU A 135 -0.84 4.48 -10.13
CA LEU A 135 0.13 4.16 -9.09
C LEU A 135 -0.57 4.13 -7.73
N LEU A 136 -0.13 3.26 -6.83
CA LEU A 136 -0.68 3.19 -5.47
C LEU A 136 0.29 2.57 -4.47
N TYR A 137 0.02 2.80 -3.17
CA TYR A 137 0.66 2.12 -2.05
C TYR A 137 -0.26 1.01 -1.51
N PRO A 138 0.03 -0.27 -1.76
CA PRO A 138 -0.79 -1.36 -1.25
C PRO A 138 -0.63 -1.52 0.27
N ASP A 139 -1.71 -1.85 0.97
CA ASP A 139 -1.61 -2.37 2.34
C ASP A 139 -0.72 -3.63 2.33
N PRO A 140 0.33 -3.70 3.17
CA PRO A 140 1.32 -4.77 3.08
C PRO A 140 0.79 -6.16 3.47
N ILE A 141 -0.32 -6.21 4.19
CA ILE A 141 -0.88 -7.48 4.69
C ILE A 141 -1.99 -8.01 3.79
N HIS A 142 -2.91 -7.14 3.38
CA HIS A 142 -4.10 -7.54 2.63
C HIS A 142 -4.17 -6.94 1.23
N GLY A 143 -3.53 -5.79 1.01
CA GLY A 143 -3.56 -5.07 -0.25
C GLY A 143 -2.70 -5.72 -1.32
N ILE A 144 -1.46 -6.12 -0.99
CA ILE A 144 -0.53 -6.71 -1.97
C ILE A 144 -1.13 -7.89 -2.73
N PRO A 145 -1.70 -8.94 -2.08
CA PRO A 145 -2.30 -10.05 -2.81
C PRO A 145 -3.48 -9.63 -3.68
N PHE A 146 -4.29 -8.66 -3.20
CA PHE A 146 -5.42 -8.15 -3.94
C PHE A 146 -4.98 -7.39 -5.20
N TRP A 147 -4.06 -6.44 -5.06
CA TRP A 147 -3.61 -5.62 -6.19
C TRP A 147 -2.86 -6.43 -7.24
N LYS A 148 -2.06 -7.43 -6.82
CA LYS A 148 -1.47 -8.41 -7.76
C LYS A 148 -2.53 -9.17 -8.55
N ALA A 149 -3.64 -9.58 -7.89
CA ALA A 149 -4.77 -10.24 -8.56
C ALA A 149 -5.59 -9.30 -9.45
N MET A 150 -5.34 -7.98 -9.40
CA MET A 150 -5.91 -6.94 -10.27
C MET A 150 -4.88 -6.46 -11.32
N ASP A 151 -3.80 -7.21 -11.54
CA ASP A 151 -2.73 -6.96 -12.51
C ASP A 151 -1.89 -5.71 -12.23
N TYR A 152 -1.86 -5.24 -10.96
CA TYR A 152 -0.89 -4.25 -10.53
C TYR A 152 0.44 -4.92 -10.22
N CYS A 153 1.52 -4.38 -10.76
CA CYS A 153 2.87 -4.89 -10.59
C CYS A 153 3.66 -4.03 -9.61
N ASP A 154 4.53 -4.67 -8.83
CA ASP A 154 5.53 -3.99 -8.01
C ASP A 154 6.51 -3.25 -8.92
N THR A 155 6.72 -1.97 -8.66
CA THR A 155 7.67 -1.13 -9.42
C THR A 155 9.09 -1.25 -8.92
N GLY A 156 9.32 -1.88 -7.77
CA GLY A 156 10.61 -1.85 -7.06
C GLY A 156 10.90 -0.54 -6.32
N ILE A 157 10.02 0.45 -6.40
CA ILE A 157 10.18 1.72 -5.69
C ILE A 157 9.63 1.59 -4.28
N ASN A 158 10.40 2.13 -3.31
CA ASN A 158 9.96 2.34 -1.95
C ASN A 158 9.99 3.84 -1.65
N GLN A 159 8.83 4.45 -1.48
CA GLN A 159 8.72 5.88 -1.23
C GLN A 159 7.82 6.23 -0.04
N GLY A 160 7.83 7.52 0.31
CA GLY A 160 7.06 8.08 1.40
C GLY A 160 7.68 7.84 2.78
N TRP A 161 7.03 8.40 3.80
CA TRP A 161 7.51 8.41 5.19
C TRP A 161 7.65 7.01 5.81
N GLY A 162 6.94 6.01 5.27
CA GLY A 162 6.92 4.63 5.73
C GLY A 162 7.66 3.66 4.82
N HIS A 163 8.40 4.14 3.81
CA HIS A 163 9.00 3.29 2.77
C HIS A 163 7.98 2.30 2.20
N TYR A 164 6.88 2.83 1.67
CA TYR A 164 5.81 2.02 1.10
C TYR A 164 6.21 1.54 -0.30
N LEU A 165 5.93 0.27 -0.58
CA LEU A 165 6.05 -0.29 -1.93
C LEU A 165 5.08 0.44 -2.87
N VAL A 166 5.56 0.79 -4.05
CA VAL A 166 4.73 1.39 -5.10
C VAL A 166 4.32 0.31 -6.10
N TYR A 167 3.04 0.22 -6.39
CA TYR A 167 2.48 -0.66 -7.40
C TYR A 167 1.94 0.15 -8.56
N CYS A 168 2.10 -0.37 -9.76
CA CYS A 168 1.71 0.26 -11.02
C CYS A 168 0.81 -0.66 -11.85
N LYS A 169 -0.17 -0.07 -12.53
CA LYS A 169 -0.93 -0.71 -13.62
C LYS A 169 -1.13 0.26 -14.77
N HIS A 170 -0.83 -0.18 -15.99
CA HIS A 170 -1.23 0.53 -17.20
C HIS A 170 -2.63 0.07 -17.63
N LEU A 171 -3.58 0.99 -17.61
CA LEU A 171 -4.94 0.75 -18.09
C LEU A 171 -5.00 0.76 -19.63
N LYS A 172 -4.12 1.55 -20.24
CA LYS A 172 -3.91 1.62 -21.69
C LYS A 172 -2.43 1.90 -21.95
N ARG A 173 -1.80 1.12 -22.80
CA ARG A 173 -0.41 1.35 -23.21
C ARG A 173 -0.33 2.31 -24.38
N ASN A 174 0.55 3.31 -24.28
CA ASN A 174 0.87 4.31 -25.29
C ASN A 174 2.29 4.90 -25.01
N GLU A 175 2.72 5.90 -25.75
CA GLU A 175 4.02 6.56 -25.54
C GLU A 175 4.15 7.12 -24.11
N HIS A 176 3.11 7.75 -23.61
CA HIS A 176 3.09 8.30 -22.23
C HIS A 176 3.34 7.23 -21.16
N THR A 177 2.81 6.01 -21.33
CA THR A 177 3.10 4.91 -20.38
C THR A 177 4.54 4.45 -20.44
N ALA A 178 5.17 4.48 -21.62
CA ALA A 178 6.60 4.15 -21.76
C ALA A 178 7.49 5.22 -21.10
N GLU A 179 7.12 6.51 -21.19
CA GLU A 179 7.80 7.60 -20.49
C GLU A 179 7.71 7.44 -18.97
N ILE A 180 6.53 7.10 -18.45
CA ILE A 180 6.32 6.80 -17.02
C ILE A 180 7.18 5.61 -16.60
N ASP A 181 7.21 4.51 -17.36
CA ASP A 181 8.02 3.32 -17.04
C ASP A 181 9.52 3.67 -16.99
N ASN A 182 9.98 4.48 -17.93
CA ASN A 182 11.37 4.94 -17.94
C ASN A 182 11.68 5.81 -16.71
N ALA A 183 10.81 6.77 -16.36
CA ALA A 183 10.97 7.60 -15.19
C ALA A 183 10.96 6.77 -13.88
N ILE A 184 10.06 5.79 -13.77
CA ILE A 184 10.01 4.85 -12.66
C ILE A 184 11.32 4.05 -12.55
N SER A 185 11.82 3.53 -13.66
CA SER A 185 13.06 2.72 -13.68
C SER A 185 14.29 3.49 -13.17
N GLN A 186 14.34 4.80 -13.40
CA GLN A 186 15.41 5.67 -12.88
C GLN A 186 15.32 5.90 -11.36
N LEU A 187 14.16 5.70 -10.75
CA LEU A 187 13.96 5.85 -9.31
C LEU A 187 14.16 4.53 -8.54
N VAL A 188 14.19 3.41 -9.24
CA VAL A 188 14.42 2.10 -8.60
C VAL A 188 15.85 2.04 -8.08
N LYS A 189 16.00 1.95 -6.79
CA LYS A 189 17.30 1.70 -6.16
C LYS A 189 17.53 0.19 -6.12
N PRO A 190 18.71 -0.28 -6.54
CA PRO A 190 19.03 -1.71 -6.51
C PRO A 190 18.95 -2.29 -5.10
N THR A 191 19.27 -1.47 -4.08
CA THR A 191 19.20 -1.86 -2.67
C THR A 191 18.49 -0.80 -1.84
N ASP A 192 17.65 -1.23 -0.91
CA ASP A 192 16.93 -0.35 0.01
C ASP A 192 16.93 -0.91 1.43
N LEU A 193 17.21 -0.05 2.43
CA LEU A 193 17.14 -0.38 3.85
C LEU A 193 15.78 0.02 4.42
N ILE A 194 14.89 -0.95 4.61
CA ILE A 194 13.53 -0.72 5.04
C ILE A 194 13.31 -1.19 6.49
N SER A 195 12.70 -0.35 7.30
CA SER A 195 12.36 -0.69 8.69
C SER A 195 11.38 -1.87 8.74
N ILE A 196 11.65 -2.84 9.62
CA ILE A 196 10.85 -4.05 9.74
C ILE A 196 9.61 -3.76 10.58
N ASN A 197 8.46 -4.01 9.99
CA ASN A 197 7.17 -3.84 10.64
C ASN A 197 6.77 -5.09 11.43
N PRO A 198 6.66 -5.01 12.79
CA PRO A 198 6.32 -6.18 13.61
C PRO A 198 4.91 -6.74 13.36
N TYR A 199 4.03 -6.01 12.72
CA TYR A 199 2.68 -6.46 12.36
C TYR A 199 2.61 -7.11 10.96
N ASN A 200 3.59 -6.85 10.09
CA ASN A 200 3.63 -7.42 8.74
C ASN A 200 4.12 -8.88 8.81
N LYS A 201 3.18 -9.81 8.94
CA LYS A 201 3.50 -11.25 9.05
C LYS A 201 4.27 -11.82 7.85
N PRO A 202 3.95 -11.47 6.58
CA PRO A 202 4.77 -11.83 5.43
C PRO A 202 6.21 -11.35 5.56
N GLN A 203 6.43 -10.05 5.82
CA GLN A 203 7.75 -9.48 6.01
C GLN A 203 8.53 -10.17 7.15
N ILE A 204 7.88 -10.39 8.30
CA ILE A 204 8.50 -11.12 9.44
C ILE A 204 8.88 -12.54 9.05
N LYS A 205 8.09 -13.22 8.21
CA LYS A 205 8.41 -14.58 7.74
C LYS A 205 9.66 -14.57 6.83
N GLU A 206 9.74 -13.60 5.93
CA GLU A 206 10.85 -13.44 5.00
C GLU A 206 12.14 -13.04 5.72
N VAL A 207 12.07 -12.03 6.59
CA VAL A 207 13.19 -11.61 7.47
C VAL A 207 13.67 -12.76 8.34
N TYR A 208 12.76 -13.62 8.83
CA TYR A 208 13.15 -14.81 9.59
C TYR A 208 13.96 -15.80 8.75
N GLY A 209 13.71 -15.90 7.46
CA GLY A 209 14.57 -16.67 6.54
C GLY A 209 16.03 -16.20 6.59
N VAL A 210 16.25 -14.90 6.40
CA VAL A 210 17.59 -14.27 6.47
C VAL A 210 18.20 -14.38 7.88
N TRP A 211 17.41 -14.16 8.92
CA TRP A 211 17.84 -14.34 10.32
C TRP A 211 18.30 -15.76 10.63
N LYS A 212 17.61 -16.76 10.07
CA LYS A 212 17.96 -18.18 10.23
C LYS A 212 19.32 -18.49 9.62
N GLU A 213 19.61 -17.94 8.43
CA GLU A 213 20.93 -18.11 7.79
C GLU A 213 22.02 -17.41 8.61
N TYR A 214 21.79 -16.17 9.07
CA TYR A 214 22.72 -15.49 9.99
C TYR A 214 23.01 -16.32 11.24
N CYS A 215 21.99 -16.87 11.88
CA CYS A 215 22.17 -17.70 13.08
C CYS A 215 22.98 -18.98 12.80
N LYS A 216 22.87 -19.57 11.60
CA LYS A 216 23.73 -20.70 11.21
C LYS A 216 25.20 -20.28 11.11
N THR A 217 25.49 -19.12 10.48
CA THR A 217 26.89 -18.65 10.34
C THR A 217 27.53 -18.30 11.68
N THR A 218 26.72 -17.90 12.67
CA THR A 218 27.17 -17.51 14.00
C THR A 218 26.98 -18.60 15.06
N ASN A 219 26.57 -19.82 14.67
CA ASN A 219 26.27 -20.95 15.55
C ASN A 219 25.27 -20.63 16.67
N ARG A 220 24.27 -19.79 16.35
CA ARG A 220 23.19 -19.37 17.26
C ARG A 220 21.89 -20.13 16.97
N LYS A 221 21.07 -20.37 18.01
CA LYS A 221 19.69 -20.86 17.79
C LYS A 221 18.81 -19.73 17.26
N SER A 222 18.03 -20.02 16.23
CA SER A 222 17.11 -19.08 15.62
C SER A 222 15.66 -19.33 16.03
N HIS A 223 14.96 -18.31 16.50
CA HIS A 223 13.51 -18.39 16.77
C HIS A 223 12.79 -17.24 16.06
N LYS A 224 11.62 -17.53 15.48
CA LYS A 224 10.82 -16.50 14.79
C LYS A 224 10.40 -15.36 15.72
N LYS A 225 10.24 -15.62 17.02
CA LYS A 225 9.92 -14.61 18.02
C LYS A 225 11.03 -13.57 18.19
N ASP A 226 12.30 -13.94 17.93
CA ASP A 226 13.45 -13.02 18.05
C ASP A 226 13.32 -11.89 17.06
N VAL A 227 13.03 -12.19 15.78
CA VAL A 227 12.79 -11.19 14.73
C VAL A 227 11.64 -10.28 15.12
N LYS A 228 10.55 -10.83 15.65
CA LYS A 228 9.41 -10.04 16.10
C LYS A 228 9.76 -9.14 17.28
N ASN A 229 10.53 -9.62 18.24
CA ASN A 229 10.97 -8.85 19.39
C ASN A 229 11.93 -7.73 18.97
N MET A 230 12.90 -7.98 18.08
CA MET A 230 13.78 -6.94 17.52
C MET A 230 12.98 -5.86 16.80
N ALA A 231 12.01 -6.22 15.99
CA ALA A 231 11.14 -5.27 15.31
C ALA A 231 10.30 -4.43 16.30
N TRP A 232 9.81 -5.04 17.38
CA TRP A 232 9.10 -4.35 18.45
C TRP A 232 10.00 -3.39 19.23
N ASN A 233 11.24 -3.81 19.55
CA ASN A 233 12.20 -2.97 20.28
C ASN A 233 12.58 -1.75 19.42
N ALA A 234 12.92 -1.93 18.16
CA ALA A 234 13.21 -0.85 17.23
C ALA A 234 12.04 0.14 17.08
N ARG A 235 10.79 -0.36 17.12
CA ARG A 235 9.62 0.50 17.07
C ARG A 235 9.42 1.32 18.35
N LYS A 236 9.68 0.74 19.53
CA LYS A 236 9.47 1.39 20.83
C LYS A 236 10.59 2.37 21.19
N ASN A 237 11.81 2.08 20.77
CA ASN A 237 12.99 2.86 21.08
C ASN A 237 13.62 3.40 19.80
N ARG A 238 13.59 4.72 19.62
CA ARG A 238 14.14 5.40 18.43
C ARG A 238 15.67 5.27 18.30
N ALA A 239 16.38 4.95 19.38
CA ALA A 239 17.81 4.68 19.36
C ALA A 239 18.15 3.30 18.76
N ILE A 240 17.16 2.40 18.67
CA ILE A 240 17.32 1.06 18.09
C ILE A 240 16.78 1.07 16.67
N SER A 241 17.55 0.54 15.72
CA SER A 241 17.08 0.32 14.37
C SER A 241 17.09 -1.17 14.01
N PHE A 242 16.04 -1.63 13.34
CA PHE A 242 15.99 -2.96 12.74
C PHE A 242 15.42 -2.83 11.33
N LYS A 243 16.28 -3.05 10.33
CA LYS A 243 15.95 -2.85 8.93
C LYS A 243 16.28 -4.09 8.11
N ALA A 244 15.49 -4.33 7.08
CA ALA A 244 15.77 -5.31 6.05
C ALA A 244 16.41 -4.62 4.84
N LEU A 245 17.42 -5.25 4.26
CA LEU A 245 18.01 -4.87 2.99
C LEU A 245 17.23 -5.55 1.88
N TYR A 246 16.61 -4.77 1.02
CA TYR A 246 15.88 -5.25 -0.15
C TYR A 246 16.73 -5.09 -1.40
N TYR A 247 16.64 -6.09 -2.28
CA TYR A 247 17.18 -6.05 -3.62
C TYR A 247 16.15 -6.69 -4.57
N GLN A 248 15.72 -5.94 -5.56
CA GLN A 248 14.70 -6.37 -6.53
C GLN A 248 13.45 -6.98 -5.87
N GLY A 249 12.94 -6.33 -4.83
CA GLY A 249 11.74 -6.73 -4.10
C GLY A 249 11.90 -7.92 -3.15
N ARG A 250 13.12 -8.46 -2.98
CA ARG A 250 13.43 -9.55 -2.04
C ARG A 250 14.26 -9.07 -0.87
N ILE A 251 14.05 -9.61 0.30
CA ILE A 251 14.91 -9.37 1.45
C ILE A 251 16.15 -10.23 1.31
N ILE A 252 17.30 -9.59 1.13
CA ILE A 252 18.62 -10.22 0.97
C ILE A 252 19.52 -10.06 2.18
N GLY A 253 19.17 -9.19 3.12
CA GLY A 253 19.97 -8.91 4.29
C GLY A 253 19.17 -8.25 5.40
N LEU A 254 19.82 -8.02 6.53
CA LEU A 254 19.27 -7.31 7.66
C LEU A 254 20.33 -6.51 8.40
N THR A 255 19.91 -5.42 9.05
CA THR A 255 20.71 -4.68 10.00
C THR A 255 19.93 -4.54 11.30
N TYR A 256 20.59 -4.73 12.42
CA TYR A 256 20.06 -4.45 13.74
C TYR A 256 21.11 -3.66 14.53
N ASN A 257 20.72 -2.51 15.01
CA ASN A 257 21.57 -1.66 15.83
C ASN A 257 20.86 -1.43 17.17
N ALA A 258 21.37 -2.09 18.20
CA ALA A 258 21.02 -1.94 19.60
C ALA A 258 22.33 -1.96 20.40
N ASP A 259 22.47 -2.82 21.41
CA ASP A 259 23.73 -3.04 22.16
C ASP A 259 24.78 -3.73 21.27
N ASP A 260 24.33 -4.63 20.37
CA ASP A 260 25.16 -5.29 19.35
C ASP A 260 24.75 -4.82 17.94
N ILE A 261 25.73 -4.45 17.10
CA ILE A 261 25.50 -4.13 15.70
C ILE A 261 25.53 -5.41 14.87
N ILE A 262 24.39 -5.78 14.30
CA ILE A 262 24.29 -6.90 13.36
C ILE A 262 24.12 -6.32 11.96
N TYR A 263 25.01 -6.68 11.05
CA TYR A 263 24.87 -6.46 9.62
C TYR A 263 25.10 -7.77 8.92
N TYR A 264 24.12 -8.24 8.17
CA TYR A 264 24.18 -9.52 7.48
C TYR A 264 23.52 -9.44 6.10
N VAL A 265 24.20 -9.96 5.10
CA VAL A 265 23.70 -10.14 3.74
C VAL A 265 23.86 -11.61 3.38
N LEU A 266 22.85 -12.18 2.72
CA LEU A 266 22.89 -13.55 2.20
C LEU A 266 24.09 -13.73 1.26
N SER A 267 24.76 -14.89 1.33
CA SER A 267 26.04 -15.13 0.65
C SER A 267 25.94 -14.98 -0.86
N GLU A 268 24.82 -15.36 -1.47
CA GLU A 268 24.55 -15.24 -2.90
C GLU A 268 24.45 -13.80 -3.41
N TYR A 269 24.26 -12.82 -2.50
CA TYR A 269 24.13 -11.39 -2.79
C TYR A 269 25.32 -10.55 -2.29
N ARG A 270 26.39 -11.18 -1.83
CA ARG A 270 27.61 -10.48 -1.38
C ARG A 270 28.55 -10.14 -2.53
N ARG A 271 28.03 -9.45 -3.54
CA ARG A 271 28.82 -8.96 -4.68
C ARG A 271 28.98 -7.45 -4.55
N GLU A 272 30.12 -6.92 -5.04
CA GLU A 272 30.44 -5.50 -4.97
C GLU A 272 29.45 -4.59 -5.70
N ASP A 273 28.77 -5.13 -6.73
CA ASP A 273 27.77 -4.43 -7.53
C ASP A 273 26.36 -4.38 -6.88
N ILE A 274 26.16 -5.05 -5.74
CA ILE A 274 24.85 -5.11 -5.03
C ILE A 274 24.90 -4.37 -3.70
N ILE A 275 26.04 -4.23 -3.07
CA ILE A 275 26.28 -3.59 -1.77
C ILE A 275 27.13 -2.36 -1.98
#